data_b73b604d9637ae21f81e8dbf52340d3e
#
_entry.id   b73b604d9637ae21f81e8dbf52340d3e
#
_cell.length_a   1.000
_cell.length_b   1.000
_cell.length_c   1.000
_cell.angle_alpha   90.00
_cell.angle_beta   90.00
_cell.angle_gamma   90.00
#
_symmetry.space_group_name_H-M   'P 1'
#
loop_
_entity.id
_entity.type
_entity.pdbx_description
1 polymer ?
#
loop_
_entity_poly.entity_id
_entity_poly.type
_entity_poly.pdbx_seq_one_letter_code
_entity_poly.pdbx_strand_id
1 'polypeptide(L)'
;MKVLVPVKRVIDYNVKVRVKADGSGVDLANVKMSMNPFDEIAVEEAIRLREAGKADEIVVVSIGVKQSQETLRTALAMGADRAILIEATDNVHNDIEPLAVAKLLAAVVKEENPGIVLCGKQAIDNDMNATGQMLAALLGWSQATFISKLDIEGDSATVTREVDGGLQVIKVQMPAIVSVDLRLNEPRYASLPNIMKAKKKPMDE
;
A
#
# COMPACT_ATOMS: atom_id res chain seq x y z
N MET A 1 2.06 -1.12 18.12
CA MET A 1 2.85 -0.26 17.20
C MET A 1 1.96 0.30 16.11
N LYS A 2 2.37 1.42 15.47
CA LYS A 2 1.70 1.97 14.28
C LYS A 2 2.15 1.24 13.01
N VAL A 3 1.22 0.96 12.11
CA VAL A 3 1.47 0.39 10.78
C VAL A 3 1.11 1.43 9.73
N LEU A 4 2.01 1.71 8.79
CA LEU A 4 1.78 2.58 7.66
C LEU A 4 1.61 1.73 6.39
N VAL A 5 0.56 2.01 5.60
CA VAL A 5 0.27 1.26 4.38
C VAL A 5 0.06 2.22 3.22
N PRO A 6 1.05 2.37 2.31
CA PRO A 6 0.84 3.07 1.05
C PRO A 6 -0.14 2.29 0.16
N VAL A 7 -1.08 2.99 -0.46
CA VAL A 7 -2.06 2.41 -1.39
C VAL A 7 -2.12 3.23 -2.67
N LYS A 8 -2.12 2.56 -3.83
CA LYS A 8 -2.19 3.22 -5.14
C LYS A 8 -3.57 3.03 -5.77
N ARG A 9 -4.09 4.10 -6.36
CA ARG A 9 -5.27 4.08 -7.23
C ARG A 9 -4.83 3.64 -8.62
N VAL A 10 -5.39 2.54 -9.12
CA VAL A 10 -5.07 1.95 -10.42
C VAL A 10 -6.34 1.62 -11.19
N ILE A 11 -6.24 1.33 -12.50
CA ILE A 11 -7.36 0.79 -13.26
C ILE A 11 -7.74 -0.57 -12.64
N ASP A 12 -9.05 -0.78 -12.42
CA ASP A 12 -9.57 -2.07 -11.94
C ASP A 12 -9.18 -3.17 -12.92
N TYR A 13 -8.58 -4.25 -12.40
CA TYR A 13 -8.05 -5.35 -13.21
C TYR A 13 -9.11 -6.11 -14.05
N ASN A 14 -10.40 -5.94 -13.74
CA ASN A 14 -11.49 -6.48 -14.54
C ASN A 14 -11.83 -5.62 -15.76
N VAL A 15 -11.27 -4.41 -15.85
CA VAL A 15 -11.54 -3.49 -16.97
C VAL A 15 -10.71 -3.90 -18.19
N LYS A 16 -11.38 -3.99 -19.34
CA LYS A 16 -10.67 -4.12 -20.61
C LYS A 16 -10.05 -2.77 -20.99
N VAL A 17 -8.74 -2.68 -20.85
CA VAL A 17 -7.96 -1.47 -21.15
C VAL A 17 -8.04 -1.13 -22.65
N ARG A 18 -8.16 0.16 -22.95
CA ARG A 18 -8.16 0.71 -24.34
C ARG A 18 -7.00 1.67 -24.50
N VAL A 19 -6.39 1.66 -25.68
CA VAL A 19 -5.37 2.63 -26.06
C VAL A 19 -6.06 3.84 -26.70
N LYS A 20 -5.56 5.05 -26.41
CA LYS A 20 -6.03 6.29 -27.05
C LYS A 20 -5.83 6.20 -28.58
N ALA A 21 -6.67 6.90 -29.34
CA ALA A 21 -6.63 6.86 -30.80
C ALA A 21 -5.28 7.34 -31.39
N ASP A 22 -4.57 8.23 -30.70
CA ASP A 22 -3.26 8.75 -31.07
C ASP A 22 -2.07 7.87 -30.61
N GLY A 23 -2.35 6.76 -29.90
CA GLY A 23 -1.33 5.85 -29.37
C GLY A 23 -0.52 6.41 -28.19
N SER A 24 -0.87 7.59 -27.63
CA SER A 24 -0.08 8.26 -26.58
C SER A 24 -0.18 7.63 -25.21
N GLY A 25 -1.04 6.64 -25.02
CA GLY A 25 -1.21 5.95 -23.74
C GLY A 25 -2.57 5.29 -23.59
N VAL A 26 -2.89 4.90 -22.37
CA VAL A 26 -4.17 4.29 -22.01
C VAL A 26 -5.27 5.35 -21.92
N ASP A 27 -6.44 5.04 -22.46
CA ASP A 27 -7.63 5.87 -22.29
C ASP A 27 -8.21 5.66 -20.89
N LEU A 28 -8.15 6.70 -20.05
CA LEU A 28 -8.65 6.71 -18.68
C LEU A 28 -10.07 7.32 -18.57
N ALA A 29 -10.67 7.73 -19.68
CA ALA A 29 -11.99 8.34 -19.65
C ALA A 29 -13.06 7.32 -19.23
N ASN A 30 -13.79 7.62 -18.14
CA ASN A 30 -14.86 6.80 -17.60
C ASN A 30 -14.44 5.35 -17.28
N VAL A 31 -13.17 5.13 -16.93
CA VAL A 31 -12.64 3.83 -16.52
C VAL A 31 -12.84 3.65 -15.02
N LYS A 32 -13.33 2.47 -14.62
CA LYS A 32 -13.41 2.12 -13.21
C LYS A 32 -12.00 2.01 -12.63
N MET A 33 -11.76 2.72 -11.54
CA MET A 33 -10.52 2.67 -10.78
C MET A 33 -10.74 1.92 -9.46
N SER A 34 -9.69 1.30 -8.95
CA SER A 34 -9.71 0.57 -7.68
C SER A 34 -8.38 0.71 -6.94
N MET A 35 -8.31 0.17 -5.74
CA MET A 35 -7.04 -0.02 -5.03
C MET A 35 -6.21 -1.08 -5.77
N ASN A 36 -4.90 -0.86 -5.86
CA ASN A 36 -3.98 -1.87 -6.35
C ASN A 36 -4.13 -3.18 -5.55
N PRO A 37 -4.31 -4.34 -6.20
CA PRO A 37 -4.57 -5.60 -5.50
C PRO A 37 -3.50 -6.00 -4.48
N PHE A 38 -2.23 -5.71 -4.74
CA PHE A 38 -1.16 -5.97 -3.78
C PHE A 38 -1.26 -5.07 -2.54
N ASP A 39 -1.76 -3.84 -2.70
CA ASP A 39 -1.96 -2.93 -1.58
C ASP A 39 -3.16 -3.35 -0.73
N GLU A 40 -4.20 -3.96 -1.33
CA GLU A 40 -5.30 -4.58 -0.58
C GLU A 40 -4.80 -5.69 0.35
N ILE A 41 -3.84 -6.50 -0.11
CA ILE A 41 -3.17 -7.52 0.71
C ILE A 41 -2.42 -6.87 1.88
N ALA A 42 -1.74 -5.75 1.64
CA ALA A 42 -1.02 -5.02 2.69
C ALA A 42 -1.97 -4.42 3.74
N VAL A 43 -3.10 -3.85 3.31
CA VAL A 43 -4.15 -3.35 4.22
C VAL A 43 -4.74 -4.47 5.06
N GLU A 44 -5.07 -5.61 4.44
CA GLU A 44 -5.58 -6.78 5.16
C GLU A 44 -4.57 -7.27 6.21
N GLU A 45 -3.28 -7.33 5.86
CA GLU A 45 -2.25 -7.78 6.82
C GLU A 45 -2.13 -6.82 8.01
N ALA A 46 -2.17 -5.51 7.77
CA ALA A 46 -2.18 -4.51 8.83
C ALA A 46 -3.38 -4.72 9.79
N ILE A 47 -4.56 -5.04 9.25
CA ILE A 47 -5.76 -5.31 10.05
C ILE A 47 -5.57 -6.59 10.87
N ARG A 48 -5.02 -7.65 10.28
CA ARG A 48 -4.70 -8.91 10.99
C ARG A 48 -3.69 -8.71 12.11
N LEU A 49 -2.67 -7.89 11.89
CA LEU A 49 -1.72 -7.52 12.95
C LEU A 49 -2.42 -6.80 14.12
N ARG A 50 -3.38 -5.92 13.84
CA ARG A 50 -4.16 -5.25 14.89
C ARG A 50 -5.07 -6.24 15.62
N GLU A 51 -5.75 -7.12 14.92
CA GLU A 51 -6.60 -8.15 15.52
C GLU A 51 -5.79 -9.12 16.40
N ALA A 52 -4.52 -9.35 16.07
CA ALA A 52 -3.56 -10.12 16.87
C ALA A 52 -2.94 -9.32 18.04
N GLY A 53 -3.33 -8.06 18.25
CA GLY A 53 -2.78 -7.21 19.31
C GLY A 53 -1.34 -6.72 19.07
N LYS A 54 -0.84 -6.85 17.84
CA LYS A 54 0.53 -6.42 17.45
C LYS A 54 0.59 -5.02 16.87
N ALA A 55 -0.54 -4.46 16.45
CA ALA A 55 -0.67 -3.09 15.97
C ALA A 55 -1.76 -2.33 16.76
N ASP A 56 -1.54 -1.04 16.98
CA ASP A 56 -2.45 -0.15 17.72
C ASP A 56 -3.19 0.81 16.77
N GLU A 57 -2.51 1.23 15.71
CA GLU A 57 -3.03 2.18 14.73
C GLU A 57 -2.60 1.78 13.31
N ILE A 58 -3.53 1.88 12.36
CA ILE A 58 -3.30 1.65 10.93
C ILE A 58 -3.55 2.95 10.18
N VAL A 59 -2.49 3.49 9.59
CA VAL A 59 -2.53 4.69 8.76
C VAL A 59 -2.33 4.30 7.32
N VAL A 60 -3.24 4.69 6.45
CA VAL A 60 -3.10 4.49 5.01
C VAL A 60 -2.75 5.80 4.31
N VAL A 61 -1.87 5.75 3.33
CA VAL A 61 -1.45 6.93 2.57
C VAL A 61 -1.56 6.67 1.08
N SER A 62 -2.04 7.66 0.33
CA SER A 62 -2.05 7.63 -1.13
C SER A 62 -1.45 8.91 -1.69
N ILE A 63 -0.69 8.77 -2.76
CA ILE A 63 0.00 9.87 -3.44
C ILE A 63 -0.51 9.92 -4.87
N GLY A 64 -1.00 11.08 -5.31
CA GLY A 64 -1.50 11.21 -6.68
C GLY A 64 -2.49 12.35 -6.84
N VAL A 65 -3.55 12.08 -7.57
CA VAL A 65 -4.64 13.04 -7.81
C VAL A 65 -5.63 13.03 -6.65
N LYS A 66 -6.43 14.09 -6.55
CA LYS A 66 -7.48 14.22 -5.53
C LYS A 66 -8.44 13.02 -5.48
N GLN A 67 -8.75 12.41 -6.61
CA GLN A 67 -9.63 11.23 -6.69
C GLN A 67 -9.06 10.00 -5.96
N SER A 68 -7.77 9.99 -5.60
CA SER A 68 -7.17 8.92 -4.79
C SER A 68 -7.79 8.81 -3.39
N GLN A 69 -8.52 9.82 -2.93
CA GLN A 69 -9.34 9.75 -1.72
C GLN A 69 -10.36 8.59 -1.75
N GLU A 70 -10.86 8.19 -2.93
CA GLU A 70 -11.80 7.06 -3.05
C GLU A 70 -11.14 5.73 -2.64
N THR A 71 -9.88 5.54 -3.06
CA THR A 71 -9.06 4.39 -2.67
C THR A 71 -8.79 4.39 -1.16
N LEU A 72 -8.47 5.54 -0.59
CA LEU A 72 -8.30 5.70 0.86
C LEU A 72 -9.59 5.39 1.62
N ARG A 73 -10.76 5.84 1.13
CA ARG A 73 -12.06 5.49 1.73
C ARG A 73 -12.32 3.99 1.70
N THR A 74 -11.88 3.28 0.67
CA THR A 74 -11.95 1.81 0.61
C THR A 74 -11.10 1.17 1.70
N ALA A 75 -9.86 1.61 1.88
CA ALA A 75 -8.98 1.12 2.94
C ALA A 75 -9.55 1.40 4.35
N LEU A 76 -10.13 2.58 4.56
CA LEU A 76 -10.82 2.93 5.80
C LEU A 76 -12.05 2.04 6.06
N ALA A 77 -12.78 1.65 5.01
CA ALA A 77 -13.91 0.74 5.09
C ALA A 77 -13.48 -0.71 5.37
N MET A 78 -12.32 -1.13 4.90
CA MET A 78 -11.72 -2.43 5.26
C MET A 78 -11.36 -2.47 6.75
N GLY A 79 -10.91 -1.36 7.33
CA GLY A 79 -10.62 -1.31 8.75
C GLY A 79 -9.49 -0.38 9.17
N ALA A 80 -8.82 0.32 8.26
CA ALA A 80 -7.81 1.32 8.64
C ALA A 80 -8.42 2.43 9.52
N ASP A 81 -7.61 3.07 10.35
CA ASP A 81 -8.06 4.04 11.35
C ASP A 81 -8.14 5.46 10.78
N ARG A 82 -7.13 5.89 10.06
CA ARG A 82 -7.10 7.19 9.37
C ARG A 82 -6.31 7.11 8.06
N ALA A 83 -6.46 8.15 7.27
CA ALA A 83 -5.86 8.23 5.94
C ALA A 83 -5.11 9.55 5.74
N ILE A 84 -4.13 9.53 4.87
CA ILE A 84 -3.37 10.71 4.40
C ILE A 84 -3.43 10.73 2.88
N LEU A 85 -3.90 11.82 2.30
CA LEU A 85 -3.82 12.06 0.87
C LEU A 85 -2.70 13.07 0.60
N ILE A 86 -1.78 12.71 -0.27
CA ILE A 86 -0.78 13.63 -0.79
C ILE A 86 -1.16 13.96 -2.24
N GLU A 87 -1.75 15.13 -2.43
CA GLU A 87 -2.12 15.62 -3.76
C GLU A 87 -0.86 16.13 -4.47
N ALA A 88 -0.22 15.25 -5.24
CA ALA A 88 1.06 15.52 -5.90
C ALA A 88 0.91 15.95 -7.36
N THR A 89 -0.27 15.78 -7.95
CA THR A 89 -0.60 16.19 -9.33
C THR A 89 -2.11 16.32 -9.47
N ASP A 90 -2.52 17.22 -10.35
CA ASP A 90 -3.91 17.39 -10.80
C ASP A 90 -4.22 16.61 -12.10
N ASN A 91 -3.19 16.07 -12.73
CA ASN A 91 -3.28 15.36 -14.00
C ASN A 91 -3.25 13.85 -13.79
N VAL A 92 -4.35 13.18 -14.08
CA VAL A 92 -4.51 11.71 -13.97
C VAL A 92 -3.57 10.92 -14.91
N HIS A 93 -2.98 11.58 -15.90
CA HIS A 93 -2.03 10.95 -16.83
C HIS A 93 -0.56 11.09 -16.37
N ASN A 94 -0.29 11.86 -15.30
CA ASN A 94 1.03 11.96 -14.73
C ASN A 94 1.28 10.76 -13.82
N ASP A 95 2.13 9.85 -14.25
CA ASP A 95 2.66 8.81 -13.37
C ASP A 95 3.80 9.42 -12.53
N ILE A 96 3.69 9.25 -11.22
CA ILE A 96 4.70 9.73 -10.28
C ILE A 96 5.70 8.60 -10.08
N GLU A 97 6.94 8.85 -10.52
CA GLU A 97 8.02 7.86 -10.51
C GLU A 97 8.32 7.33 -9.10
N PRO A 98 8.74 6.05 -8.98
CA PRO A 98 8.93 5.39 -7.69
C PRO A 98 9.85 6.12 -6.71
N LEU A 99 10.90 6.78 -7.20
CA LEU A 99 11.81 7.53 -6.34
C LEU A 99 11.13 8.79 -5.75
N ALA A 100 10.30 9.47 -6.52
CA ALA A 100 9.54 10.61 -6.03
C ALA A 100 8.53 10.16 -4.96
N VAL A 101 7.80 9.05 -5.22
CA VAL A 101 6.91 8.43 -4.24
C VAL A 101 7.66 8.04 -2.97
N ALA A 102 8.81 7.39 -3.08
CA ALA A 102 9.63 6.99 -1.93
C ALA A 102 10.10 8.19 -1.09
N LYS A 103 10.45 9.32 -1.71
CA LYS A 103 10.83 10.56 -1.00
C LYS A 103 9.65 11.16 -0.23
N LEU A 104 8.46 11.20 -0.83
CA LEU A 104 7.24 11.66 -0.17
C LEU A 104 6.86 10.74 1.00
N LEU A 105 6.91 9.43 0.78
CA LEU A 105 6.68 8.45 1.85
C LEU A 105 7.71 8.57 2.97
N ALA A 106 8.97 8.87 2.68
CA ALA A 106 9.99 9.08 3.71
C ALA A 106 9.68 10.29 4.61
N ALA A 107 9.05 11.34 4.07
CA ALA A 107 8.56 12.46 4.87
C ALA A 107 7.41 12.01 5.79
N VAL A 108 6.42 11.29 5.24
CA VAL A 108 5.32 10.74 6.04
C VAL A 108 5.82 9.82 7.14
N VAL A 109 6.77 8.93 6.84
CA VAL A 109 7.36 8.02 7.85
C VAL A 109 8.02 8.79 8.99
N LYS A 110 8.67 9.92 8.71
CA LYS A 110 9.28 10.75 9.76
C LYS A 110 8.26 11.40 10.67
N GLU A 111 7.12 11.81 10.13
CA GLU A 111 6.03 12.42 10.91
C GLU A 111 5.25 11.36 11.69
N GLU A 112 4.92 10.25 11.03
CA GLU A 112 4.07 9.20 11.60
C GLU A 112 4.82 8.25 12.54
N ASN A 113 6.13 8.10 12.36
CA ASN A 113 6.99 7.20 13.13
C ASN A 113 6.42 5.76 13.27
N PRO A 114 6.10 5.07 12.17
CA PRO A 114 5.54 3.72 12.23
C PRO A 114 6.61 2.71 12.63
N GLY A 115 6.18 1.61 13.24
CA GLY A 115 7.07 0.47 13.52
C GLY A 115 7.30 -0.41 12.30
N ILE A 116 6.40 -0.37 11.31
CA ILE A 116 6.51 -1.10 10.05
C ILE A 116 5.74 -0.37 8.95
N VAL A 117 6.27 -0.43 7.72
CA VAL A 117 5.56 -0.04 6.51
C VAL A 117 5.28 -1.28 5.68
N LEU A 118 4.02 -1.55 5.39
CA LEU A 118 3.58 -2.65 4.53
C LEU A 118 3.19 -2.09 3.17
N CYS A 119 3.95 -2.46 2.13
CA CYS A 119 3.70 -2.06 0.74
C CYS A 119 3.20 -3.27 -0.06
N GLY A 120 2.34 -3.04 -1.04
CA GLY A 120 2.20 -4.00 -2.13
C GLY A 120 3.54 -4.19 -2.85
N LYS A 121 3.85 -5.40 -3.31
CA LYS A 121 5.15 -5.65 -3.97
C LYS A 121 5.32 -4.83 -5.24
N GLN A 122 4.24 -4.54 -5.95
CA GLN A 122 4.23 -3.76 -7.19
C GLN A 122 2.83 -3.20 -7.44
N ALA A 123 2.70 -2.23 -8.32
CA ALA A 123 1.43 -1.76 -8.85
C ALA A 123 1.15 -2.42 -10.21
N ILE A 124 -0.10 -2.84 -10.45
CA ILE A 124 -0.47 -3.60 -11.67
C ILE A 124 -0.48 -2.75 -12.94
N ASP A 125 -0.35 -1.44 -12.83
CA ASP A 125 -0.35 -0.51 -13.96
C ASP A 125 1.03 -0.30 -14.59
N ASN A 126 2.11 -0.44 -13.81
CA ASN A 126 3.48 -0.23 -14.32
C ASN A 126 4.50 -1.31 -13.91
N ASP A 127 4.15 -2.20 -12.97
CA ASP A 127 4.97 -3.33 -12.51
C ASP A 127 6.42 -2.99 -12.10
N MET A 128 6.69 -1.76 -11.66
CA MET A 128 8.07 -1.30 -11.40
C MET A 128 8.70 -1.96 -10.18
N ASN A 129 7.92 -2.33 -9.15
CA ASN A 129 8.42 -3.00 -7.94
C ASN A 129 9.68 -2.33 -7.34
N ALA A 130 9.66 -1.03 -7.16
CA ALA A 130 10.85 -0.28 -6.76
C ALA A 130 10.64 0.62 -5.52
N THR A 131 9.42 1.11 -5.30
CA THR A 131 9.14 2.14 -4.26
C THR A 131 9.53 1.68 -2.86
N GLY A 132 9.15 0.48 -2.45
CA GLY A 132 9.44 -0.04 -1.10
C GLY A 132 10.94 -0.15 -0.84
N GLN A 133 11.70 -0.69 -1.79
CA GLN A 133 13.16 -0.84 -1.70
C GLN A 133 13.86 0.53 -1.65
N MET A 134 13.42 1.49 -2.46
CA MET A 134 13.93 2.87 -2.45
C MET A 134 13.62 3.56 -1.12
N LEU A 135 12.42 3.37 -0.58
CA LEU A 135 12.03 3.91 0.72
C LEU A 135 12.93 3.35 1.84
N ALA A 136 13.16 2.04 1.86
CA ALA A 136 14.04 1.40 2.84
C ALA A 136 15.46 1.98 2.77
N ALA A 137 16.01 2.17 1.57
CA ALA A 137 17.32 2.76 1.37
C ALA A 137 17.38 4.21 1.85
N LEU A 138 16.36 5.04 1.56
CA LEU A 138 16.29 6.44 1.99
C LEU A 138 16.23 6.59 3.52
N LEU A 139 15.58 5.62 4.20
CA LEU A 139 15.43 5.62 5.65
C LEU A 139 16.59 4.91 6.39
N GLY A 140 17.39 4.13 5.69
CA GLY A 140 18.36 3.22 6.29
C GLY A 140 17.70 2.09 7.11
N TRP A 141 16.50 1.70 6.75
CA TRP A 141 15.73 0.66 7.44
C TRP A 141 15.94 -0.71 6.81
N SER A 142 15.73 -1.75 7.61
CA SER A 142 15.65 -3.12 7.11
C SER A 142 14.53 -3.25 6.07
N GLN A 143 14.72 -4.15 5.10
CA GLN A 143 13.67 -4.48 4.13
C GLN A 143 13.48 -5.98 3.96
N ALA A 144 12.25 -6.38 3.71
CA ALA A 144 11.89 -7.74 3.32
C ALA A 144 10.87 -7.69 2.19
N THR A 145 11.20 -8.28 1.04
CA THR A 145 10.41 -8.17 -0.18
C THR A 145 9.69 -9.47 -0.52
N PHE A 146 8.53 -9.35 -1.19
CA PHE A 146 7.75 -10.50 -1.71
C PHE A 146 7.33 -11.49 -0.64
N ILE A 147 6.86 -11.01 0.53
CA ILE A 147 6.53 -11.91 1.62
C ILE A 147 5.20 -12.61 1.41
N SER A 148 5.16 -13.90 1.78
CA SER A 148 3.96 -14.73 1.87
C SER A 148 3.63 -15.16 3.31
N LYS A 149 4.48 -14.77 4.28
CA LYS A 149 4.23 -14.95 5.70
C LYS A 149 4.94 -13.87 6.50
N LEU A 150 4.27 -13.39 7.55
CA LEU A 150 4.80 -12.37 8.48
C LEU A 150 4.52 -12.80 9.91
N ASP A 151 5.57 -12.83 10.73
CA ASP A 151 5.45 -13.02 12.16
C ASP A 151 6.31 -12.00 12.91
N ILE A 152 5.67 -11.21 13.79
CA ILE A 152 6.32 -10.13 14.53
C ILE A 152 6.46 -10.54 15.97
N GLU A 153 7.70 -10.50 16.48
CA GLU A 153 8.04 -10.76 17.87
C GLU A 153 8.97 -9.68 18.41
N GLY A 154 8.47 -8.90 19.37
CA GLY A 154 9.21 -7.78 19.95
C GLY A 154 9.58 -6.75 18.89
N ASP A 155 10.87 -6.53 18.71
CA ASP A 155 11.47 -5.57 17.77
C ASP A 155 11.96 -6.20 16.46
N SER A 156 11.53 -7.42 16.16
CA SER A 156 11.92 -8.14 14.96
C SER A 156 10.74 -8.75 14.22
N ALA A 157 10.89 -8.93 12.91
CA ALA A 157 9.94 -9.62 12.05
C ALA A 157 10.61 -10.80 11.36
N THR A 158 10.02 -11.99 11.50
CA THR A 158 10.38 -13.19 10.73
C THR A 158 9.43 -13.30 9.56
N VAL A 159 9.96 -13.36 8.35
CA VAL A 159 9.16 -13.42 7.13
C VAL A 159 9.56 -14.58 6.25
N THR A 160 8.59 -15.08 5.49
CA THR A 160 8.85 -16.01 4.38
C THR A 160 8.68 -15.24 3.08
N ARG A 161 9.70 -15.26 2.24
CA ARG A 161 9.74 -14.59 0.94
C ARG A 161 9.55 -15.58 -0.20
N GLU A 162 8.79 -15.18 -1.19
CA GLU A 162 8.69 -15.90 -2.47
C GLU A 162 9.87 -15.50 -3.36
N VAL A 163 10.72 -16.46 -3.71
CA VAL A 163 11.88 -16.26 -4.58
C VAL A 163 11.88 -17.32 -5.70
N ASP A 164 12.61 -17.08 -6.79
CA ASP A 164 12.56 -17.95 -7.97
C ASP A 164 12.89 -19.41 -7.67
N GLY A 165 13.77 -19.67 -6.73
CA GLY A 165 14.16 -21.04 -6.32
C GLY A 165 13.25 -21.67 -5.27
N GLY A 166 12.19 -20.99 -4.77
CA GLY A 166 11.32 -21.48 -3.72
C GLY A 166 11.05 -20.44 -2.63
N LEU A 167 11.17 -20.84 -1.35
CA LEU A 167 10.90 -19.98 -0.21
C LEU A 167 12.19 -19.64 0.54
N GLN A 168 12.32 -18.39 0.97
CA GLN A 168 13.40 -17.93 1.82
C GLN A 168 12.83 -17.36 3.12
N VAL A 169 13.27 -17.90 4.25
CA VAL A 169 12.92 -17.36 5.58
C VAL A 169 14.04 -16.45 6.06
N ILE A 170 13.70 -15.20 6.37
CA ILE A 170 14.64 -14.24 6.95
C ILE A 170 14.04 -13.56 8.17
N LYS A 171 14.90 -13.09 9.06
CA LYS A 171 14.54 -12.26 10.21
C LYS A 171 15.15 -10.88 10.02
N VAL A 172 14.32 -9.84 10.14
CA VAL A 172 14.72 -8.45 10.01
C VAL A 172 14.44 -7.67 11.28
N GLN A 173 15.30 -6.70 11.57
CA GLN A 173 15.11 -5.76 12.67
C GLN A 173 14.07 -4.71 12.29
N MET A 174 13.17 -4.38 13.20
CA MET A 174 12.23 -3.28 13.04
C MET A 174 12.83 -1.97 13.59
N PRO A 175 12.46 -0.80 13.07
CA PRO A 175 11.46 -0.61 12.02
C PRO A 175 11.92 -1.14 10.66
N ALA A 176 10.98 -1.59 9.84
CA ALA A 176 11.26 -2.24 8.56
C ALA A 176 10.25 -1.83 7.47
N ILE A 177 10.70 -1.92 6.22
CA ILE A 177 9.85 -1.83 5.04
C ILE A 177 9.64 -3.25 4.52
N VAL A 178 8.38 -3.63 4.36
CA VAL A 178 8.02 -4.99 3.92
C VAL A 178 7.10 -4.89 2.71
N SER A 179 7.42 -5.60 1.64
CA SER A 179 6.53 -5.71 0.48
C SER A 179 5.86 -7.08 0.42
N VAL A 180 4.57 -7.08 0.14
CA VAL A 180 3.71 -8.27 0.28
C VAL A 180 3.37 -8.87 -1.07
N ASP A 181 3.41 -10.21 -1.14
CA ASP A 181 2.94 -11.00 -2.27
C ASP A 181 1.45 -11.37 -2.11
N LEU A 182 0.78 -11.73 -3.20
CA LEU A 182 -0.63 -12.15 -3.19
C LEU A 182 -0.89 -13.41 -2.35
N ARG A 183 0.14 -14.21 -2.08
CA ARG A 183 0.04 -15.44 -1.29
C ARG A 183 0.00 -15.19 0.22
N LEU A 184 0.18 -13.95 0.67
CA LEU A 184 0.21 -13.62 2.10
C LEU A 184 -1.15 -13.84 2.77
N ASN A 185 -2.21 -13.34 2.15
CA ASN A 185 -3.57 -13.44 2.67
C ASN A 185 -4.62 -13.24 1.57
N GLU A 186 -5.88 -13.40 1.93
CA GLU A 186 -7.04 -13.03 1.12
C GLU A 186 -7.73 -11.82 1.78
N PRO A 187 -7.82 -10.67 1.08
CA PRO A 187 -8.43 -9.46 1.62
C PRO A 187 -9.93 -9.65 1.92
N ARG A 188 -10.37 -9.10 3.04
CA ARG A 188 -11.79 -9.06 3.41
C ARG A 188 -12.57 -8.06 2.58
N TYR A 189 -13.85 -8.33 2.39
CA TYR A 189 -14.79 -7.34 1.86
C TYR A 189 -15.21 -6.37 2.97
N ALA A 190 -15.31 -5.08 2.62
CA ALA A 190 -15.88 -4.09 3.53
C ALA A 190 -17.39 -4.32 3.68
N SER A 191 -17.89 -4.40 4.91
CA SER A 191 -19.32 -4.47 5.18
C SER A 191 -19.99 -3.11 4.95
N LEU A 192 -21.30 -3.12 4.64
CA LEU A 192 -22.06 -1.88 4.48
C LEU A 192 -21.95 -0.94 5.69
N PRO A 193 -22.07 -1.41 6.96
CA PRO A 193 -21.83 -0.55 8.12
C PRO A 193 -20.43 0.06 8.15
N ASN A 194 -19.40 -0.67 7.75
CA ASN A 194 -18.02 -0.18 7.72
C ASN A 194 -17.82 0.87 6.61
N ILE A 195 -18.44 0.71 5.46
CA ILE A 195 -18.45 1.74 4.39
C ILE A 195 -19.07 3.04 4.90
N MET A 196 -20.18 2.96 5.62
CA MET A 196 -20.83 4.14 6.22
C MET A 196 -19.96 4.81 7.28
N LYS A 197 -19.30 4.03 8.13
CA LYS A 197 -18.36 4.55 9.14
C LYS A 197 -17.13 5.19 8.51
N ALA A 198 -16.60 4.62 7.43
CA ALA A 198 -15.42 5.12 6.72
C ALA A 198 -15.59 6.56 6.23
N LYS A 199 -16.81 6.98 5.89
CA LYS A 199 -17.10 8.38 5.48
C LYS A 199 -16.77 9.41 6.56
N LYS A 200 -16.79 9.01 7.84
CA LYS A 200 -16.54 9.88 9.00
C LYS A 200 -15.14 9.72 9.59
N LYS A 201 -14.36 8.74 9.13
CA LYS A 201 -12.98 8.55 9.62
C LYS A 201 -12.06 9.68 9.15
N PRO A 202 -11.05 10.06 9.95
CA PRO A 202 -10.11 11.12 9.61
C PRO A 202 -9.39 10.86 8.28
N MET A 203 -9.26 11.94 7.50
CA MET A 203 -8.44 11.97 6.29
C MET A 203 -7.80 13.34 6.21
N ASP A 204 -6.48 13.36 6.30
CA ASP A 204 -5.65 14.56 6.19
C ASP A 204 -5.25 14.76 4.71
N GLU A 205 -5.21 16.04 4.26
CA GLU A 205 -4.77 16.45 2.92
C GLU A 205 -3.55 17.38 3.01
#